data_d8eb29b40731dd2630df55eb94a17606
#
_entry.id   d8eb29b40731dd2630df55eb94a17606
#
_cell.length_a   1.000
_cell.length_b   1.000
_cell.length_c   1.000
_cell.angle_alpha   90.00
_cell.angle_beta   90.00
_cell.angle_gamma   90.00
#
_symmetry.space_group_name_H-M   'P 1'
#
loop_
_entity.id
_entity.type
_entity.pdbx_description
1 polymer ?
#
loop_
_entity_poly.entity_id
_entity_poly.type
_entity_poly.pdbx_seq_one_letter_code
_entity_poly.pdbx_strand_id
1 'polypeptide(L)'
;MNITILYLVSGCIEPFEFESREVNNILIVEATLTDVLSNQKVLLGRAANLENVNIEDYKNNVNTSSTPESSEVDTRVPESDARIVIVDDVGNEYTFSESEAGIYESEIAFATEIGRSYQLQVTTSNSVFYSSDFREAQGKSNIENLYAERIFNDVGEEGMAIYVDGTDQTNSINYFRYTYEETYKIIAPNWTSREFEILREELEFDEEFNPLYPAVKLIFREQEEQVCYKTVNSTDINLISTDLLNESRVEGKIIRFINRINPILSHRYSVLVKQYAISDDTNSYYQILESFSKSENVFSE
;
A
#
# COMPACT_ATOMS: atom_id res chain seq x y z
N MET A 1 -48.26 -54.52 -7.92
CA MET A 1 -47.64 -54.15 -6.62
C MET A 1 -46.23 -53.62 -6.95
N ASN A 2 -46.12 -52.29 -7.16
CA ASN A 2 -44.87 -51.65 -7.54
C ASN A 2 -44.18 -51.18 -6.24
N ILE A 3 -42.99 -51.75 -5.96
CA ILE A 3 -42.11 -51.32 -4.86
C ILE A 3 -41.16 -50.29 -5.41
N THR A 4 -41.35 -49.03 -4.99
CA THR A 4 -40.42 -47.94 -5.27
C THR A 4 -39.34 -47.94 -4.16
N ILE A 5 -38.11 -48.28 -4.55
CA ILE A 5 -36.95 -48.22 -3.65
C ILE A 5 -36.41 -46.79 -3.67
N LEU A 6 -36.50 -46.12 -2.51
CA LEU A 6 -35.95 -44.78 -2.26
C LEU A 6 -34.51 -44.91 -1.75
N TYR A 7 -33.54 -44.54 -2.59
CA TYR A 7 -32.13 -44.45 -2.17
C TYR A 7 -31.91 -43.13 -1.41
N LEU A 8 -31.65 -43.22 -0.12
CA LEU A 8 -31.12 -42.14 0.69
C LEU A 8 -29.60 -42.08 0.51
N VAL A 9 -29.13 -41.07 -0.20
CA VAL A 9 -27.71 -40.76 -0.29
C VAL A 9 -27.35 -39.87 0.91
N SER A 10 -26.78 -40.46 1.97
CA SER A 10 -26.16 -39.69 3.06
C SER A 10 -24.76 -39.27 2.62
N GLY A 11 -24.60 -38.04 2.18
CA GLY A 11 -23.30 -37.43 2.01
C GLY A 11 -22.69 -37.11 3.37
N CYS A 12 -21.64 -37.83 3.78
CA CYS A 12 -20.81 -37.39 4.89
C CYS A 12 -20.01 -36.15 4.42
N ILE A 13 -20.31 -35.01 4.99
CA ILE A 13 -19.42 -33.85 4.93
C ILE A 13 -18.42 -34.07 6.06
N GLU A 14 -17.21 -34.54 5.73
CA GLU A 14 -16.11 -34.51 6.69
C GLU A 14 -15.66 -33.05 6.83
N PRO A 15 -15.65 -32.47 8.04
CA PRO A 15 -15.05 -31.17 8.25
C PRO A 15 -13.56 -31.26 7.92
N PHE A 16 -13.12 -30.50 6.94
CA PHE A 16 -11.71 -30.35 6.62
C PHE A 16 -11.07 -29.49 7.73
N GLU A 17 -10.32 -30.14 8.63
CA GLU A 17 -9.53 -29.42 9.61
C GLU A 17 -8.34 -28.79 8.88
N PHE A 18 -8.41 -27.46 8.67
CA PHE A 18 -7.24 -26.70 8.31
C PHE A 18 -6.30 -26.70 9.51
N GLU A 19 -5.23 -27.49 9.45
CA GLU A 19 -4.07 -27.25 10.30
C GLU A 19 -3.43 -25.92 9.81
N SER A 20 -3.88 -24.80 10.35
CA SER A 20 -3.14 -23.57 10.23
C SER A 20 -1.82 -23.78 10.98
N ARG A 21 -0.71 -23.92 10.25
CA ARG A 21 0.60 -23.76 10.87
C ARG A 21 0.61 -22.39 11.50
N GLU A 22 0.75 -22.34 12.82
CA GLU A 22 0.97 -21.10 13.54
C GLU A 22 2.23 -20.43 12.96
N VAL A 23 2.01 -19.47 12.08
CA VAL A 23 3.08 -18.63 11.51
C VAL A 23 3.32 -17.48 12.49
N ASN A 24 3.75 -17.82 13.69
CA ASN A 24 3.99 -16.83 14.73
C ASN A 24 5.37 -16.19 14.52
N ASN A 25 5.37 -14.84 14.53
CA ASN A 25 6.59 -14.07 14.70
C ASN A 25 7.56 -14.05 13.48
N ILE A 26 7.05 -14.22 12.26
CA ILE A 26 7.87 -14.04 11.05
C ILE A 26 8.25 -12.58 10.89
N LEU A 27 9.56 -12.31 10.72
CA LEU A 27 10.05 -11.00 10.37
C LEU A 27 9.67 -10.68 8.91
N ILE A 28 8.96 -9.59 8.72
CA ILE A 28 8.63 -9.03 7.41
C ILE A 28 9.60 -7.89 7.16
N VAL A 29 10.29 -7.93 6.03
CA VAL A 29 11.27 -6.93 5.61
C VAL A 29 10.88 -6.38 4.27
N GLU A 30 10.73 -5.07 4.19
CA GLU A 30 10.54 -4.35 2.93
C GLU A 30 11.65 -3.32 2.77
N ALA A 31 12.47 -3.49 1.73
CA ALA A 31 13.56 -2.59 1.42
C ALA A 31 13.66 -2.42 -0.09
N THR A 32 13.59 -1.18 -0.54
CA THR A 32 13.81 -0.82 -1.95
C THR A 32 14.88 0.24 -2.03
N LEU A 33 16.05 -0.15 -2.51
CA LEU A 33 17.14 0.80 -2.79
C LEU A 33 16.96 1.40 -4.18
N THR A 34 17.21 2.70 -4.29
CA THR A 34 17.05 3.44 -5.53
C THR A 34 18.34 4.17 -5.95
N ASP A 35 18.43 4.51 -7.22
CA ASP A 35 19.51 5.32 -7.80
C ASP A 35 19.30 6.83 -7.60
N VAL A 36 18.29 7.21 -6.83
CA VAL A 36 18.05 8.60 -6.42
C VAL A 36 18.82 8.90 -5.15
N LEU A 37 19.63 9.95 -5.16
CA LEU A 37 20.36 10.39 -3.96
C LEU A 37 19.36 10.88 -2.90
N SER A 38 19.06 10.04 -1.94
CA SER A 38 18.11 10.30 -0.87
C SER A 38 18.41 9.41 0.35
N ASN A 39 17.78 9.70 1.48
CA ASN A 39 17.74 8.74 2.57
C ASN A 39 16.89 7.54 2.13
N GLN A 40 17.53 6.36 2.04
CA GLN A 40 16.86 5.12 1.66
C GLN A 40 16.06 4.59 2.87
N LYS A 41 14.97 3.86 2.59
CA LYS A 41 14.06 3.36 3.64
C LYS A 41 14.04 1.84 3.71
N VAL A 42 13.94 1.35 4.94
CA VAL A 42 13.68 -0.06 5.25
C VAL A 42 12.52 -0.12 6.24
N LEU A 43 11.53 -0.96 5.95
CA LEU A 43 10.42 -1.23 6.84
C LEU A 43 10.60 -2.62 7.44
N LEU A 44 10.47 -2.69 8.75
CA LEU A 44 10.49 -3.95 9.50
C LEU A 44 9.20 -4.12 10.28
N GLY A 45 8.65 -5.32 10.18
CA GLY A 45 7.48 -5.70 10.97
C GLY A 45 7.45 -7.20 11.22
N ARG A 46 6.51 -7.62 12.05
CA ARG A 46 6.23 -9.02 12.29
C ARG A 46 4.82 -9.35 11.91
N ALA A 47 4.61 -10.54 11.38
CA ALA A 47 3.26 -11.04 11.13
C ALA A 47 2.49 -11.09 12.45
N ALA A 48 1.36 -10.39 12.53
CA ALA A 48 0.46 -10.49 13.67
C ALA A 48 -0.30 -11.82 13.63
N ASN A 49 -0.44 -12.46 14.78
CA ASN A 49 -1.40 -13.55 14.90
C ASN A 49 -2.81 -12.95 15.02
N LEU A 50 -3.63 -13.14 14.00
CA LEU A 50 -5.02 -12.63 13.95
C LEU A 50 -5.89 -13.12 15.11
N GLU A 51 -5.55 -14.26 15.75
CA GLU A 51 -6.27 -14.76 16.92
C GLU A 51 -6.14 -13.87 18.16
N ASN A 52 -5.09 -13.03 18.22
CA ASN A 52 -4.82 -12.12 19.33
C ASN A 52 -5.19 -10.66 19.04
N VAL A 53 -5.71 -10.37 17.86
CA VAL A 53 -6.20 -9.02 17.53
C VAL A 53 -7.55 -8.83 18.21
N ASN A 54 -7.57 -8.05 19.29
CA ASN A 54 -8.81 -7.66 19.93
C ASN A 54 -9.60 -6.73 18.99
N ILE A 55 -10.64 -7.27 18.37
CA ILE A 55 -11.49 -6.54 17.40
C ILE A 55 -12.11 -5.27 18.04
N GLU A 56 -12.24 -5.22 19.36
CA GLU A 56 -12.75 -4.04 20.08
C GLU A 56 -11.72 -2.91 20.16
N ASP A 57 -10.46 -3.21 20.37
CA ASP A 57 -9.37 -2.21 20.31
C ASP A 57 -9.22 -1.66 18.89
N TYR A 58 -9.49 -2.51 17.91
CA TYR A 58 -9.51 -2.14 16.50
C TYR A 58 -10.65 -1.16 16.18
N LYS A 59 -11.87 -1.42 16.65
CA LYS A 59 -13.02 -0.53 16.46
C LYS A 59 -12.86 0.81 17.16
N ASN A 60 -12.14 0.86 18.28
CA ASN A 60 -11.92 2.09 19.04
C ASN A 60 -10.83 2.99 18.42
N ASN A 61 -9.86 2.43 17.67
CA ASN A 61 -8.87 3.20 16.93
C ASN A 61 -9.37 3.69 15.55
N VAL A 62 -10.47 3.16 15.04
CA VAL A 62 -11.13 3.62 13.82
C VAL A 62 -12.08 4.80 14.09
N ASN A 63 -12.13 5.30 15.32
CA ASN A 63 -12.91 6.50 15.62
C ASN A 63 -12.19 7.74 15.13
N THR A 64 -12.80 8.28 14.16
CA THR A 64 -12.95 9.64 13.65
C THR A 64 -12.51 9.78 12.22
N SER A 65 -13.53 9.99 11.45
CA SER A 65 -13.61 10.55 10.12
C SER A 65 -13.31 9.61 8.95
N SER A 66 -14.37 9.41 8.26
CA SER A 66 -14.48 9.19 6.83
C SER A 66 -14.57 7.76 6.32
N THR A 67 -15.71 7.55 5.67
CA THR A 67 -16.00 6.68 4.52
C THR A 67 -15.33 5.31 4.47
N PRO A 68 -16.10 4.25 4.20
CA PRO A 68 -15.61 2.89 4.05
C PRO A 68 -15.00 2.71 2.65
N GLU A 69 -13.85 3.32 2.42
CA GLU A 69 -12.93 2.86 1.38
C GLU A 69 -11.78 2.20 2.12
N SER A 70 -11.77 0.87 2.07
CA SER A 70 -10.67 -0.03 2.40
C SER A 70 -9.53 0.63 3.20
N SER A 71 -9.72 0.83 4.49
CA SER A 71 -8.58 0.94 5.38
C SER A 71 -7.91 -0.43 5.34
N GLU A 72 -6.89 -0.59 4.51
CA GLU A 72 -6.00 -1.72 4.62
C GLU A 72 -5.52 -1.77 6.06
N VAL A 73 -5.99 -2.80 6.76
CA VAL A 73 -5.54 -3.08 8.11
C VAL A 73 -4.09 -3.47 7.98
N ASP A 74 -3.16 -2.58 8.32
CA ASP A 74 -1.78 -3.00 8.49
C ASP A 74 -1.73 -3.99 9.66
N THR A 75 -1.74 -5.27 9.34
CA THR A 75 -1.67 -6.37 10.31
C THR A 75 -0.24 -6.63 10.79
N ARG A 76 0.72 -5.78 10.40
CA ARG A 76 2.10 -5.89 10.83
C ARG A 76 2.28 -5.24 12.20
N VAL A 77 2.90 -5.95 13.12
CA VAL A 77 3.43 -5.36 14.36
C VAL A 77 4.80 -4.78 14.03
N PRO A 78 5.03 -3.46 14.22
CA PRO A 78 6.34 -2.88 13.96
C PRO A 78 7.46 -3.59 14.73
N GLU A 79 8.59 -3.85 14.07
CA GLU A 79 9.82 -4.31 14.72
C GLU A 79 10.70 -3.09 14.99
N SER A 80 10.68 -2.61 16.23
CA SER A 80 11.47 -1.46 16.67
C SER A 80 12.81 -1.86 17.28
N ASP A 81 13.70 -0.87 17.48
CA ASP A 81 15.02 -1.02 18.09
C ASP A 81 15.94 -2.04 17.36
N ALA A 82 15.73 -2.25 16.06
CA ALA A 82 16.63 -3.06 15.27
C ALA A 82 17.83 -2.26 14.76
N ARG A 83 18.99 -2.91 14.67
CA ARG A 83 20.15 -2.36 13.97
C ARG A 83 20.13 -2.81 12.52
N ILE A 84 20.12 -1.85 11.61
CA ILE A 84 20.12 -2.09 10.16
C ILE A 84 21.36 -1.51 9.54
N VAL A 85 22.00 -2.29 8.68
CA VAL A 85 23.14 -1.88 7.88
C VAL A 85 22.95 -2.43 6.46
N ILE A 86 23.22 -1.61 5.46
CA ILE A 86 23.40 -2.07 4.08
C ILE A 86 24.88 -2.01 3.77
N VAL A 87 25.42 -3.11 3.22
CA VAL A 87 26.82 -3.23 2.83
C VAL A 87 26.88 -3.41 1.32
N ASP A 88 27.78 -2.67 0.65
CA ASP A 88 28.05 -2.90 -0.77
C ASP A 88 29.18 -3.91 -0.98
N ASP A 89 29.37 -4.33 -2.24
CA ASP A 89 30.37 -5.35 -2.64
C ASP A 89 31.85 -4.89 -2.55
N VAL A 90 32.08 -3.60 -2.24
CA VAL A 90 33.43 -3.06 -1.97
C VAL A 90 33.66 -2.74 -0.50
N GLY A 91 32.65 -2.98 0.36
CA GLY A 91 32.75 -2.86 1.82
C GLY A 91 32.36 -1.50 2.37
N ASN A 92 31.65 -0.66 1.64
CA ASN A 92 31.03 0.51 2.24
C ASN A 92 29.81 0.08 3.06
N GLU A 93 29.63 0.71 4.22
CA GLU A 93 28.50 0.45 5.12
C GLU A 93 27.61 1.70 5.20
N TYR A 94 26.29 1.48 5.07
CA TYR A 94 25.26 2.50 5.22
C TYR A 94 24.40 2.12 6.40
N THR A 95 24.50 2.90 7.47
CA THR A 95 23.73 2.72 8.73
C THR A 95 22.38 3.38 8.64
N PHE A 96 21.40 2.79 9.32
CA PHE A 96 20.02 3.28 9.38
C PHE A 96 19.63 3.55 10.82
N SER A 97 18.83 4.59 11.02
CA SER A 97 18.20 4.94 12.29
C SER A 97 16.68 4.84 12.17
N GLU A 98 16.02 4.45 13.25
CA GLU A 98 14.55 4.37 13.30
C GLU A 98 13.98 5.79 13.34
N SER A 99 13.14 6.12 12.34
CA SER A 99 12.45 7.42 12.25
C SER A 99 11.05 7.34 12.85
N GLU A 100 10.37 6.23 12.68
CA GLU A 100 9.08 5.89 13.26
C GLU A 100 9.09 4.38 13.57
N ALA A 101 8.16 3.91 14.41
CA ALA A 101 8.10 2.50 14.81
C ALA A 101 8.13 1.56 13.59
N GLY A 102 9.21 0.77 13.47
CA GLY A 102 9.44 -0.15 12.36
C GLY A 102 9.83 0.50 11.02
N ILE A 103 10.02 1.82 10.97
CA ILE A 103 10.49 2.55 9.78
C ILE A 103 11.90 3.07 10.04
N TYR A 104 12.83 2.64 9.20
CA TYR A 104 14.24 2.99 9.31
C TYR A 104 14.69 3.77 8.09
N GLU A 105 15.42 4.86 8.31
CA GLU A 105 15.99 5.69 7.26
C GLU A 105 17.51 5.70 7.36
N SER A 106 18.21 5.68 6.21
CA SER A 106 19.66 5.79 6.21
C SER A 106 20.11 7.11 6.81
N GLU A 107 21.12 7.08 7.67
CA GLU A 107 21.66 8.27 8.33
C GLU A 107 22.29 9.25 7.36
N ILE A 108 22.78 8.74 6.22
CA ILE A 108 23.38 9.51 5.15
C ILE A 108 22.62 9.19 3.86
N ALA A 109 22.28 10.23 3.08
CA ALA A 109 21.71 10.05 1.76
C ALA A 109 22.71 9.34 0.85
N PHE A 110 22.27 8.28 0.17
CA PHE A 110 23.06 7.59 -0.84
C PHE A 110 22.17 7.12 -1.99
N ALA A 111 22.79 6.81 -3.10
CA ALA A 111 22.17 6.25 -4.30
C ALA A 111 22.84 4.93 -4.64
N THR A 112 22.11 3.97 -5.19
CA THR A 112 22.72 2.76 -5.73
C THR A 112 23.47 3.07 -7.02
N GLU A 113 24.58 2.38 -7.23
CA GLU A 113 25.40 2.49 -8.44
C GLU A 113 25.19 1.24 -9.31
N ILE A 114 25.04 1.46 -10.62
CA ILE A 114 24.88 0.35 -11.59
C ILE A 114 26.09 -0.60 -11.51
N GLY A 115 25.81 -1.90 -11.50
CA GLY A 115 26.83 -2.94 -11.43
C GLY A 115 27.42 -3.17 -10.03
N ARG A 116 26.94 -2.43 -9.02
CA ARG A 116 27.24 -2.69 -7.61
C ARG A 116 26.21 -3.61 -7.01
N SER A 117 26.64 -4.45 -6.09
CA SER A 117 25.76 -5.33 -5.33
C SER A 117 25.66 -4.89 -3.88
N TYR A 118 24.47 -5.00 -3.32
CA TYR A 118 24.13 -4.55 -1.98
C TYR A 118 23.53 -5.70 -1.17
N GLN A 119 23.89 -5.78 0.11
CA GLN A 119 23.37 -6.75 1.06
C GLN A 119 22.74 -6.03 2.24
N LEU A 120 21.52 -6.40 2.60
CA LEU A 120 20.86 -5.93 3.81
C LEU A 120 21.24 -6.84 4.98
N GLN A 121 21.61 -6.25 6.11
CA GLN A 121 21.86 -6.89 7.38
C GLN A 121 20.98 -6.28 8.46
N VAL A 122 20.24 -7.12 9.17
CA VAL A 122 19.31 -6.73 10.24
C VAL A 122 19.66 -7.49 11.50
N THR A 123 19.85 -6.78 12.60
CA THR A 123 19.92 -7.38 13.95
C THR A 123 18.73 -6.84 14.73
N THR A 124 17.80 -7.71 15.07
CA THR A 124 16.58 -7.32 15.81
C THR A 124 16.90 -7.02 17.28
N SER A 125 15.96 -6.38 17.98
CA SER A 125 16.08 -6.02 19.40
C SER A 125 16.40 -7.22 20.32
N ASN A 126 15.93 -8.41 19.95
CA ASN A 126 16.24 -9.66 20.66
C ASN A 126 17.54 -10.34 20.19
N SER A 127 18.42 -9.60 19.47
CA SER A 127 19.73 -10.06 18.99
C SER A 127 19.72 -11.17 17.97
N VAL A 128 18.63 -11.38 17.24
CA VAL A 128 18.61 -12.29 16.09
C VAL A 128 19.14 -11.57 14.86
N PHE A 129 20.10 -12.21 14.20
CA PHE A 129 20.72 -11.68 12.98
C PHE A 129 20.10 -12.29 11.72
N TYR A 130 19.79 -11.42 10.76
CA TYR A 130 19.31 -11.77 9.43
C TYR A 130 20.16 -11.06 8.38
N SER A 131 20.39 -11.71 7.25
CA SER A 131 21.03 -11.07 6.10
C SER A 131 20.39 -11.52 4.80
N SER A 132 20.29 -10.63 3.84
CA SER A 132 19.94 -10.99 2.46
C SER A 132 21.15 -11.56 1.72
N ASP A 133 20.92 -12.11 0.53
CA ASP A 133 21.99 -12.26 -0.46
C ASP A 133 22.39 -10.89 -1.01
N PHE A 134 23.57 -10.81 -1.62
CA PHE A 134 23.95 -9.66 -2.42
C PHE A 134 23.06 -9.56 -3.66
N ARG A 135 22.51 -8.37 -3.91
CA ARG A 135 21.68 -8.10 -5.08
C ARG A 135 22.27 -6.93 -5.87
N GLU A 136 22.44 -7.16 -7.16
CA GLU A 136 23.02 -6.17 -8.07
C GLU A 136 21.98 -5.08 -8.39
N ALA A 137 22.43 -3.81 -8.33
CA ALA A 137 21.62 -2.69 -8.78
C ALA A 137 21.45 -2.76 -10.30
N GLN A 138 20.20 -2.77 -10.74
CA GLN A 138 19.84 -2.86 -12.15
C GLN A 138 20.21 -1.56 -12.88
N GLY A 139 20.20 -1.59 -14.21
CA GLY A 139 20.50 -0.42 -15.04
C GLY A 139 19.46 0.69 -14.92
N LYS A 140 19.71 1.80 -15.63
CA LYS A 140 18.80 2.95 -15.66
C LYS A 140 17.79 2.82 -16.78
N SER A 141 16.56 3.13 -16.45
CA SER A 141 15.48 3.27 -17.42
C SER A 141 14.87 4.68 -17.34
N ASN A 142 14.29 5.15 -18.44
CA ASN A 142 13.69 6.47 -18.51
C ASN A 142 12.21 6.36 -18.86
N ILE A 143 11.38 7.15 -18.19
CA ILE A 143 10.03 7.46 -18.65
C ILE A 143 10.18 8.51 -19.77
N GLU A 144 9.75 8.18 -20.99
CA GLU A 144 9.79 9.08 -22.13
C GLU A 144 8.54 9.97 -22.18
N ASN A 145 7.37 9.35 -21.94
CA ASN A 145 6.10 10.04 -21.92
C ASN A 145 5.24 9.59 -20.75
N LEU A 146 4.53 10.54 -20.15
CA LEU A 146 3.46 10.32 -19.20
C LEU A 146 2.26 11.13 -19.69
N TYR A 147 1.17 10.45 -20.03
CA TYR A 147 -0.01 11.10 -20.61
C TYR A 147 -1.30 10.45 -20.15
N ALA A 148 -2.41 11.14 -20.34
CA ALA A 148 -3.72 10.67 -19.96
C ALA A 148 -4.67 10.72 -21.15
N GLU A 149 -5.46 9.65 -21.31
CA GLU A 149 -6.47 9.54 -22.37
C GLU A 149 -7.80 9.07 -21.80
N ARG A 150 -8.88 9.57 -22.40
CA ARG A 150 -10.23 9.10 -22.10
C ARG A 150 -10.53 7.86 -22.91
N ILE A 151 -10.79 6.75 -22.21
CA ILE A 151 -11.03 5.45 -22.85
C ILE A 151 -12.24 4.74 -22.22
N PHE A 152 -12.65 3.66 -22.84
CA PHE A 152 -13.48 2.63 -22.24
C PHE A 152 -12.57 1.44 -21.87
N ASN A 153 -12.69 0.94 -20.65
CA ASN A 153 -11.98 -0.27 -20.23
C ASN A 153 -12.63 -1.54 -20.83
N ASP A 154 -12.02 -2.70 -20.56
CA ASP A 154 -12.46 -3.99 -21.10
C ASP A 154 -13.87 -4.41 -20.67
N VAL A 155 -14.39 -3.85 -19.57
CA VAL A 155 -15.76 -4.08 -19.10
C VAL A 155 -16.75 -2.99 -19.56
N GLY A 156 -16.30 -2.06 -20.42
CA GLY A 156 -17.15 -1.03 -21.03
C GLY A 156 -17.38 0.20 -20.15
N GLU A 157 -16.61 0.41 -19.10
CA GLU A 157 -16.68 1.59 -18.27
C GLU A 157 -15.82 2.72 -18.84
N GLU A 158 -16.39 3.91 -18.91
CA GLU A 158 -15.70 5.11 -19.35
C GLU A 158 -14.86 5.71 -18.23
N GLY A 159 -13.63 6.12 -18.55
CA GLY A 159 -12.72 6.71 -17.57
C GLY A 159 -11.51 7.39 -18.20
N MET A 160 -10.62 7.85 -17.32
CA MET A 160 -9.32 8.41 -17.67
C MET A 160 -8.25 7.35 -17.40
N ALA A 161 -7.51 6.94 -18.42
CA ALA A 161 -6.34 6.09 -18.27
C ALA A 161 -5.07 6.93 -18.31
N ILE A 162 -4.16 6.64 -17.41
CA ILE A 162 -2.83 7.27 -17.34
C ILE A 162 -1.83 6.28 -17.90
N TYR A 163 -1.13 6.68 -18.95
CA TYR A 163 -0.21 5.87 -19.70
C TYR A 163 1.23 6.29 -19.47
N VAL A 164 2.12 5.31 -19.57
CA VAL A 164 3.56 5.50 -19.58
C VAL A 164 4.15 4.86 -20.83
N ASP A 165 5.06 5.60 -21.48
CA ASP A 165 6.04 5.05 -22.41
C ASP A 165 7.42 5.19 -21.78
N GLY A 166 8.27 4.19 -21.98
CA GLY A 166 9.60 4.21 -21.42
C GLY A 166 10.55 3.27 -22.16
N THR A 167 11.84 3.53 -22.02
CA THR A 167 12.88 2.70 -22.63
C THR A 167 14.02 2.44 -21.65
N ASP A 168 14.66 1.29 -21.83
CA ASP A 168 16.04 1.08 -21.42
C ASP A 168 16.96 1.25 -22.64
N GLN A 169 17.75 2.32 -22.65
CA GLN A 169 18.65 2.63 -23.76
C GLN A 169 19.78 1.60 -23.92
N THR A 170 20.07 0.82 -22.88
CA THR A 170 21.11 -0.22 -22.90
C THR A 170 20.59 -1.55 -23.40
N ASN A 171 19.27 -1.72 -23.50
CA ASN A 171 18.58 -2.95 -23.85
C ASN A 171 18.95 -4.14 -22.95
N SER A 172 19.31 -3.85 -21.71
CA SER A 172 19.76 -4.84 -20.71
C SER A 172 18.69 -5.19 -19.66
N ILE A 173 17.64 -4.34 -19.54
CA ILE A 173 16.57 -4.47 -18.59
C ILE A 173 15.32 -4.99 -19.31
N ASN A 174 14.76 -6.09 -18.83
CA ASN A 174 13.57 -6.69 -19.41
C ASN A 174 12.34 -6.58 -18.53
N TYR A 175 12.49 -6.18 -17.27
CA TYR A 175 11.40 -6.15 -16.31
C TYR A 175 11.31 -4.80 -15.63
N PHE A 176 10.09 -4.26 -15.58
CA PHE A 176 9.81 -2.98 -14.95
C PHE A 176 8.63 -3.11 -14.00
N ARG A 177 8.76 -2.46 -12.85
CA ARG A 177 7.68 -2.26 -11.89
C ARG A 177 7.36 -0.78 -11.82
N TYR A 178 6.07 -0.47 -11.79
CA TYR A 178 5.57 0.89 -11.62
C TYR A 178 4.84 1.04 -10.31
N THR A 179 5.07 2.17 -9.66
CA THR A 179 4.24 2.68 -8.57
C THR A 179 3.84 4.11 -8.87
N TYR A 180 2.77 4.57 -8.25
CA TYR A 180 2.39 5.96 -8.36
C TYR A 180 1.94 6.51 -7.00
N GLU A 181 2.09 7.82 -6.86
CA GLU A 181 1.54 8.63 -5.79
C GLU A 181 0.56 9.61 -6.42
N GLU A 182 -0.72 9.54 -6.06
CA GLU A 182 -1.74 10.44 -6.58
C GLU A 182 -2.18 11.44 -5.51
N THR A 183 -2.27 12.72 -5.91
CA THR A 183 -2.75 13.81 -5.05
C THR A 183 -3.93 14.49 -5.71
N TYR A 184 -5.04 14.57 -5.02
CA TYR A 184 -6.24 15.20 -5.53
C TYR A 184 -6.84 16.20 -4.54
N LYS A 185 -7.48 17.24 -5.13
CA LYS A 185 -8.13 18.29 -4.39
C LYS A 185 -9.55 17.86 -4.03
N ILE A 186 -9.91 18.03 -2.78
CA ILE A 186 -11.24 17.82 -2.24
C ILE A 186 -11.82 19.17 -1.86
N ILE A 187 -13.06 19.42 -2.28
CA ILE A 187 -13.83 20.59 -1.84
C ILE A 187 -15.07 20.06 -1.13
N ALA A 188 -15.16 20.37 0.18
CA ALA A 188 -16.30 19.95 0.98
C ALA A 188 -17.58 20.68 0.51
N PRO A 189 -18.59 19.98 -0.06
CA PRO A 189 -19.72 20.62 -0.71
C PRO A 189 -20.65 21.35 0.27
N ASN A 190 -20.71 20.89 1.50
CA ASN A 190 -21.59 21.43 2.55
C ASN A 190 -20.80 22.17 3.64
N TRP A 191 -19.61 22.66 3.30
CA TRP A 191 -18.81 23.41 4.26
C TRP A 191 -19.49 24.72 4.64
N THR A 192 -19.42 25.04 5.93
CA THR A 192 -19.85 26.34 6.45
C THR A 192 -18.75 26.97 7.29
N SER A 193 -18.68 28.29 7.34
CA SER A 193 -17.72 29.02 8.17
C SER A 193 -18.00 28.94 9.68
N ARG A 194 -18.99 28.16 10.07
CA ARG A 194 -19.41 27.99 11.46
C ARG A 194 -19.44 26.53 11.84
N GLU A 195 -19.17 26.27 13.11
CA GLU A 195 -19.22 24.94 13.71
C GLU A 195 -19.89 24.98 15.09
N PHE A 196 -20.24 23.81 15.59
CA PHE A 196 -20.82 23.69 16.91
C PHE A 196 -19.72 23.43 17.95
N GLU A 197 -19.62 24.34 18.90
CA GLU A 197 -18.83 24.14 20.12
C GLU A 197 -19.71 23.39 21.12
N ILE A 198 -19.21 22.25 21.60
CA ILE A 198 -19.91 21.47 22.63
C ILE A 198 -19.63 22.14 23.97
N LEU A 199 -20.67 22.67 24.62
CA LEU A 199 -20.56 23.33 25.90
C LEU A 199 -20.60 22.36 27.06
N ARG A 200 -21.21 21.19 26.87
CA ARG A 200 -21.27 20.09 27.82
C ARG A 200 -21.50 18.78 27.10
N GLU A 201 -20.84 17.74 27.59
CA GLU A 201 -20.92 16.41 27.00
C GLU A 201 -22.12 15.62 27.53
N GLU A 202 -22.59 15.93 28.75
CA GLU A 202 -23.74 15.28 29.35
C GLU A 202 -24.99 16.16 29.26
N LEU A 203 -26.13 15.51 29.00
CA LEU A 203 -27.44 16.15 29.05
C LEU A 203 -27.79 16.43 30.53
N GLU A 204 -27.87 17.71 30.89
CA GLU A 204 -28.41 18.14 32.17
C GLU A 204 -29.91 18.36 32.03
N PHE A 205 -30.63 18.06 33.08
CA PHE A 205 -32.08 18.23 33.18
C PHE A 205 -32.37 19.19 34.34
N ASP A 206 -33.43 19.98 34.20
CA ASP A 206 -33.97 20.76 35.30
C ASP A 206 -34.70 19.87 36.33
N GLU A 207 -35.19 20.50 37.42
CA GLU A 207 -35.91 19.81 38.49
C GLU A 207 -37.22 19.12 38.02
N GLU A 208 -37.69 19.47 36.80
CA GLU A 208 -38.89 18.94 36.19
C GLU A 208 -38.57 17.92 35.07
N PHE A 209 -37.31 17.45 34.97
CA PHE A 209 -36.81 16.51 33.95
C PHE A 209 -36.87 17.03 32.51
N ASN A 210 -36.85 18.35 32.29
CA ASN A 210 -36.71 18.90 30.96
C ASN A 210 -35.20 19.08 30.65
N PRO A 211 -34.73 18.75 29.41
CA PRO A 211 -33.34 18.94 29.04
C PRO A 211 -32.99 20.41 28.99
N LEU A 212 -31.90 20.78 29.64
CA LEU A 212 -31.35 22.14 29.64
C LEU A 212 -30.59 22.40 28.32
N TYR A 213 -31.17 23.19 27.45
CA TYR A 213 -30.57 23.65 26.20
C TYR A 213 -30.06 25.11 26.34
N PRO A 214 -29.05 25.49 25.53
CA PRO A 214 -28.30 24.73 24.55
C PRO A 214 -27.10 24.02 25.13
N ALA A 215 -26.91 22.74 24.75
CA ALA A 215 -25.68 22.00 25.01
C ALA A 215 -24.56 22.36 24.02
N VAL A 216 -24.87 23.12 22.97
CA VAL A 216 -23.99 23.52 21.90
C VAL A 216 -24.13 25.02 21.58
N LYS A 217 -23.03 25.61 21.16
CA LYS A 217 -22.99 26.99 20.69
C LYS A 217 -22.46 27.04 19.25
N LEU A 218 -23.02 27.88 18.42
CA LEU A 218 -22.55 28.09 17.07
C LEU A 218 -21.42 29.14 17.08
N ILE A 219 -20.21 28.71 16.71
CA ILE A 219 -19.03 29.58 16.63
C ILE A 219 -18.51 29.66 15.20
N PHE A 220 -17.66 30.64 14.92
CA PHE A 220 -16.90 30.63 13.68
C PHE A 220 -15.73 29.68 13.78
N ARG A 221 -15.47 28.92 12.69
CA ARG A 221 -14.28 28.09 12.57
C ARG A 221 -13.04 28.98 12.62
N GLU A 222 -12.02 28.49 13.32
CA GLU A 222 -10.74 29.19 13.39
C GLU A 222 -9.94 29.04 12.10
N GLN A 223 -10.15 27.93 11.37
CA GLN A 223 -9.44 27.62 10.13
C GLN A 223 -10.42 27.35 8.99
N GLU A 224 -9.98 27.64 7.77
CA GLU A 224 -10.69 27.28 6.55
C GLU A 224 -10.39 25.80 6.26
N GLU A 225 -11.42 24.96 6.21
CA GLU A 225 -11.37 23.52 5.96
C GLU A 225 -12.21 23.10 4.75
N GLN A 226 -12.63 24.06 3.94
CA GLN A 226 -13.41 23.79 2.73
C GLN A 226 -12.60 23.06 1.67
N VAL A 227 -11.31 23.41 1.58
CA VAL A 227 -10.38 22.87 0.60
C VAL A 227 -9.31 22.06 1.28
N CYS A 228 -9.21 20.79 0.91
CA CYS A 228 -8.12 19.92 1.34
C CYS A 228 -7.54 19.14 0.16
N TYR A 229 -6.42 18.52 0.40
CA TYR A 229 -5.75 17.63 -0.54
C TYR A 229 -5.51 16.28 0.14
N LYS A 230 -5.72 15.21 -0.61
CA LYS A 230 -5.39 13.86 -0.15
C LYS A 230 -4.34 13.29 -1.08
N THR A 231 -3.30 12.72 -0.50
CA THR A 231 -2.25 11.99 -1.21
C THR A 231 -2.39 10.51 -0.88
N VAL A 232 -2.37 9.66 -1.90
CA VAL A 232 -2.52 8.20 -1.79
C VAL A 232 -1.45 7.53 -2.64
N ASN A 233 -0.82 6.50 -2.11
CA ASN A 233 0.11 5.65 -2.84
C ASN A 233 -0.64 4.52 -3.55
N SER A 234 -0.08 4.05 -4.66
CA SER A 234 -0.59 2.86 -5.35
C SER A 234 -0.41 1.62 -4.48
N THR A 235 -1.44 0.79 -4.44
CA THR A 235 -1.43 -0.53 -3.78
C THR A 235 -1.29 -1.67 -4.79
N ASP A 236 -1.67 -1.42 -6.04
CA ASP A 236 -1.62 -2.40 -7.12
C ASP A 236 -0.18 -2.74 -7.53
N ILE A 237 0.06 -4.02 -7.81
CA ILE A 237 1.32 -4.49 -8.39
C ILE A 237 1.27 -4.28 -9.91
N ASN A 238 1.97 -3.26 -10.40
CA ASN A 238 2.05 -2.93 -11.82
C ASN A 238 3.39 -3.42 -12.39
N LEU A 239 3.37 -4.53 -13.10
CA LEU A 239 4.54 -5.12 -13.76
C LEU A 239 4.40 -5.04 -15.28
N ILE A 240 5.52 -5.00 -15.96
CA ILE A 240 5.63 -5.26 -17.39
C ILE A 240 6.95 -5.96 -17.69
N SER A 241 6.88 -6.91 -18.64
CA SER A 241 8.05 -7.58 -19.22
C SER A 241 8.20 -7.17 -20.67
N THR A 242 9.44 -6.95 -21.08
CA THR A 242 9.83 -6.72 -22.47
C THR A 242 10.76 -7.83 -23.00
N ASP A 243 10.90 -8.92 -22.27
CA ASP A 243 11.80 -10.05 -22.60
C ASP A 243 11.47 -10.75 -23.92
N LEU A 244 10.22 -10.70 -24.37
CA LEU A 244 9.78 -11.23 -25.65
C LEU A 244 9.84 -10.19 -26.80
N LEU A 245 10.24 -8.95 -26.49
CA LEU A 245 10.36 -7.88 -27.48
C LEU A 245 11.81 -7.76 -27.96
N ASN A 246 11.98 -7.23 -29.16
CA ASN A 246 13.31 -7.01 -29.73
C ASN A 246 14.07 -5.83 -29.07
N GLU A 247 13.33 -4.98 -28.35
CA GLU A 247 13.84 -3.79 -27.66
C GLU A 247 13.22 -3.70 -26.28
N SER A 248 13.98 -3.27 -25.29
CA SER A 248 13.50 -2.95 -23.92
C SER A 248 12.67 -1.66 -23.93
N ARG A 249 11.55 -1.67 -24.65
CA ARG A 249 10.67 -0.53 -24.80
C ARG A 249 9.26 -0.84 -24.30
N VAL A 250 8.77 0.02 -23.45
CA VAL A 250 7.38 0.01 -22.96
C VAL A 250 6.60 1.06 -23.72
N GLU A 251 5.50 0.67 -24.37
CA GLU A 251 4.59 1.56 -25.08
C GLU A 251 3.17 1.40 -24.56
N GLY A 252 2.52 2.50 -24.21
CA GLY A 252 1.12 2.52 -23.84
C GLY A 252 0.76 1.69 -22.59
N LYS A 253 1.67 1.54 -21.61
CA LYS A 253 1.35 0.84 -20.37
C LYS A 253 0.39 1.69 -19.53
N ILE A 254 -0.79 1.15 -19.26
CA ILE A 254 -1.74 1.77 -18.31
C ILE A 254 -1.20 1.56 -16.89
N ILE A 255 -0.97 2.65 -16.19
CA ILE A 255 -0.56 2.65 -14.78
C ILE A 255 -1.75 2.82 -13.85
N ARG A 256 -2.71 3.64 -14.25
CA ARG A 256 -3.90 3.95 -13.46
C ARG A 256 -5.10 4.13 -14.39
N PHE A 257 -6.22 3.51 -14.07
CA PHE A 257 -7.51 3.81 -14.68
C PHE A 257 -8.42 4.42 -13.62
N ILE A 258 -9.01 5.57 -13.91
CA ILE A 258 -9.91 6.28 -13.01
C ILE A 258 -11.28 6.35 -13.69
N ASN A 259 -12.25 5.66 -13.12
CA ASN A 259 -13.60 5.65 -13.64
C ASN A 259 -14.18 7.08 -13.67
N ARG A 260 -14.95 7.41 -14.69
CA ARG A 260 -15.57 8.75 -14.91
C ARG A 260 -16.38 9.26 -13.73
N ILE A 261 -17.02 8.36 -12.98
CA ILE A 261 -17.82 8.71 -11.80
C ILE A 261 -16.99 8.91 -10.54
N ASN A 262 -15.70 8.61 -10.56
CA ASN A 262 -14.82 8.79 -9.40
C ASN A 262 -14.63 10.28 -9.10
N PRO A 263 -14.96 10.75 -7.88
CA PRO A 263 -14.90 12.15 -7.52
C PRO A 263 -13.49 12.77 -7.52
N ILE A 264 -12.42 11.95 -7.51
CA ILE A 264 -11.04 12.45 -7.52
C ILE A 264 -10.70 13.28 -8.77
N LEU A 265 -11.43 13.07 -9.88
CA LEU A 265 -11.28 13.85 -11.12
C LEU A 265 -12.15 15.12 -11.15
N SER A 266 -12.97 15.37 -10.11
CA SER A 266 -13.87 16.54 -10.09
C SER A 266 -13.11 17.87 -9.99
N HIS A 267 -11.88 17.83 -9.48
CA HIS A 267 -11.05 19.01 -9.28
C HIS A 267 -9.62 18.76 -9.75
N ARG A 268 -8.65 19.45 -9.16
CA ARG A 268 -7.25 19.28 -9.51
C ARG A 268 -6.76 17.89 -9.08
N TYR A 269 -6.15 17.18 -10.01
CA TYR A 269 -5.51 15.89 -9.82
C TYR A 269 -4.06 15.98 -10.31
N SER A 270 -3.15 15.33 -9.61
CA SER A 270 -1.77 15.13 -10.03
C SER A 270 -1.32 13.72 -9.69
N VAL A 271 -0.42 13.19 -10.47
CA VAL A 271 0.18 11.87 -10.25
C VAL A 271 1.68 11.93 -10.46
N LEU A 272 2.42 11.32 -9.52
CA LEU A 272 3.84 11.07 -9.64
C LEU A 272 4.03 9.57 -9.91
N VAL A 273 4.50 9.21 -11.09
CA VAL A 273 4.79 7.83 -11.46
C VAL A 273 6.28 7.56 -11.26
N LYS A 274 6.58 6.42 -10.62
CA LYS A 274 7.95 5.91 -10.41
C LYS A 274 8.10 4.61 -11.20
N GLN A 275 9.17 4.52 -11.98
CA GLN A 275 9.54 3.34 -12.75
C GLN A 275 10.79 2.72 -12.12
N TYR A 276 10.71 1.43 -11.85
CA TYR A 276 11.82 0.66 -11.30
C TYR A 276 12.24 -0.40 -12.32
N ALA A 277 13.52 -0.40 -12.65
CA ALA A 277 14.14 -1.52 -13.31
C ALA A 277 14.36 -2.64 -12.28
N ILE A 278 13.86 -3.82 -12.53
CA ILE A 278 13.92 -4.93 -11.59
C ILE A 278 14.54 -6.18 -12.23
N SER A 279 15.12 -7.05 -11.40
CA SER A 279 15.65 -8.33 -11.86
C SER A 279 14.52 -9.34 -12.14
N ASP A 280 14.85 -10.41 -12.84
CA ASP A 280 13.95 -11.54 -13.08
C ASP A 280 13.42 -12.17 -11.77
N ASP A 281 14.31 -12.38 -10.80
CA ASP A 281 13.94 -12.88 -9.45
C ASP A 281 12.91 -11.97 -8.78
N THR A 282 13.13 -10.65 -8.86
CA THR A 282 12.23 -9.64 -8.28
C THR A 282 10.90 -9.62 -9.02
N ASN A 283 10.92 -9.72 -10.35
CA ASN A 283 9.71 -9.83 -11.16
C ASN A 283 8.89 -11.07 -10.77
N SER A 284 9.56 -12.23 -10.67
CA SER A 284 8.93 -13.49 -10.27
C SER A 284 8.30 -13.40 -8.87
N TYR A 285 8.98 -12.77 -7.94
CA TYR A 285 8.46 -12.52 -6.59
C TYR A 285 7.16 -11.69 -6.63
N TYR A 286 7.14 -10.56 -7.35
CA TYR A 286 5.95 -9.73 -7.45
C TYR A 286 4.80 -10.40 -8.20
N GLN A 287 5.08 -11.24 -9.20
CA GLN A 287 4.06 -12.05 -9.87
C GLN A 287 3.38 -13.04 -8.92
N ILE A 288 4.16 -13.67 -8.02
CA ILE A 288 3.62 -14.55 -6.99
C ILE A 288 2.72 -13.75 -6.03
N LEU A 289 3.17 -12.58 -5.55
CA LEU A 289 2.36 -11.71 -4.69
C LEU A 289 1.06 -11.28 -5.36
N GLU A 290 1.12 -10.89 -6.64
CA GLU A 290 -0.06 -10.52 -7.43
C GLU A 290 -1.06 -11.68 -7.53
N SER A 291 -0.56 -12.91 -7.72
CA SER A 291 -1.40 -14.10 -7.79
C SER A 291 -2.14 -14.39 -6.47
N PHE A 292 -1.49 -14.17 -5.33
CA PHE A 292 -2.11 -14.31 -4.02
C PHE A 292 -3.17 -13.23 -3.78
N SER A 293 -2.87 -11.98 -4.09
CA SER A 293 -3.82 -10.87 -3.96
C SER A 293 -5.11 -11.09 -4.79
N LYS A 294 -4.98 -11.66 -5.99
CA LYS A 294 -6.13 -11.99 -6.84
C LYS A 294 -6.92 -13.21 -6.35
N SER A 295 -6.27 -14.17 -5.67
CA SER A 295 -6.93 -15.38 -5.17
C SER A 295 -7.79 -15.12 -3.94
N GLU A 296 -7.46 -14.15 -3.10
CA GLU A 296 -8.28 -13.78 -1.94
C GLU A 296 -9.66 -13.24 -2.34
N ASN A 297 -9.76 -12.60 -3.50
CA ASN A 297 -11.04 -12.11 -4.04
C ASN A 297 -11.99 -13.23 -4.50
N VAL A 298 -11.51 -14.47 -4.67
CA VAL A 298 -12.34 -15.62 -5.08
C VAL A 298 -13.12 -16.23 -3.91
N PHE A 299 -12.70 -15.98 -2.67
CA PHE A 299 -13.33 -16.51 -1.45
C PHE A 299 -14.14 -15.46 -0.67
N SER A 300 -14.30 -14.25 -1.19
CA SER A 300 -15.01 -13.13 -0.56
C SER A 300 -16.43 -12.90 -1.09
N GLU A 301 -17.06 -13.91 -1.71
CA GLU A 301 -18.50 -13.90 -2.05
C GLU A 301 -19.33 -14.64 -1.02
#